data_29bbd23a0b5f92acad8248d3677c8813
#
_entry.id   29bbd23a0b5f92acad8248d3677c8813
#
_cell.length_a   1.000
_cell.length_b   1.000
_cell.length_c   1.000
_cell.angle_alpha   90.00
_cell.angle_beta   90.00
_cell.angle_gamma   90.00
#
_symmetry.space_group_name_H-M   'P 1'
#
loop_
_entity.id
_entity.type
_entity.pdbx_description
1 polymer ?
#
loop_
_entity_poly.entity_id
_entity_poly.type
_entity_poly.pdbx_seq_one_letter_code
_entity_poly.pdbx_strand_id
1 'polypeptide(L)'
;MRMIKTYEGMTMNCDVIATIQSVFMNITTGSISEMVDDGFDPDNLEFAVTAFTTFGDEIVLAVYATEEERDYARYKLENWLVYDVGSYY
;
A
#
# COMPACT_ATOMS: atom_id res chain seq x y z
N MET A 1 -10.94 -1.85 -18.18
CA MET A 1 -10.22 -0.94 -17.27
C MET A 1 -10.42 -1.42 -15.84
N ARG A 2 -9.34 -1.68 -15.11
CA ARG A 2 -9.43 -2.09 -13.72
C ARG A 2 -9.29 -0.89 -12.80
N MET A 3 -10.09 -0.86 -11.73
CA MET A 3 -10.10 0.20 -10.73
C MET A 3 -9.83 -0.40 -9.36
N ILE A 4 -9.17 0.37 -8.51
CA ILE A 4 -8.86 -0.04 -7.14
C ILE A 4 -9.22 1.09 -6.18
N LYS A 5 -9.69 0.74 -4.98
CA LYS A 5 -9.93 1.72 -3.93
C LYS A 5 -8.66 1.99 -3.15
N THR A 6 -8.42 3.26 -2.84
CA THR A 6 -7.33 3.67 -1.97
C THR A 6 -7.76 3.57 -0.50
N TYR A 7 -6.80 3.70 0.41
CA TYR A 7 -7.06 3.70 1.85
C TYR A 7 -8.05 4.79 2.26
N GLU A 8 -7.98 5.95 1.60
CA GLU A 8 -8.89 7.07 1.88
C GLU A 8 -10.28 6.91 1.24
N GLY A 9 -10.52 5.82 0.52
CA GLY A 9 -11.80 5.54 -0.11
C GLY A 9 -11.98 6.09 -1.51
N MET A 10 -10.93 6.66 -2.08
CA MET A 10 -10.95 7.12 -3.47
C MET A 10 -10.79 5.95 -4.42
N THR A 11 -11.29 6.09 -5.64
CA THR A 11 -11.13 5.09 -6.71
C THR A 11 -10.03 5.56 -7.66
N MET A 12 -9.14 4.63 -8.01
CA MET A 12 -7.98 4.92 -8.84
C MET A 12 -7.90 3.92 -9.99
N ASN A 13 -7.53 4.42 -11.17
CA ASN A 13 -7.30 3.57 -12.34
C ASN A 13 -5.97 2.82 -12.19
N CYS A 14 -5.99 1.50 -12.28
CA CYS A 14 -4.79 0.68 -12.16
C CYS A 14 -3.75 0.96 -13.24
N ASP A 15 -4.14 1.52 -14.38
CA ASP A 15 -3.21 1.83 -15.48
C ASP A 15 -2.20 2.94 -15.11
N VAL A 16 -2.50 3.75 -14.08
CA VAL A 16 -1.57 4.79 -13.62
C VAL A 16 -0.60 4.31 -12.55
N ILE A 17 -0.70 3.05 -12.12
CA ILE A 17 0.22 2.48 -11.13
C ILE A 17 1.53 2.09 -11.82
N ALA A 18 2.63 2.72 -11.41
CA ALA A 18 3.96 2.38 -11.90
C ALA A 18 4.61 1.28 -11.07
N THR A 19 4.56 1.38 -9.73
CA THR A 19 5.13 0.39 -8.82
C THR A 19 4.28 0.27 -7.56
N ILE A 20 4.43 -0.86 -6.88
CA ILE A 20 3.80 -1.11 -5.58
C ILE A 20 4.90 -1.34 -4.57
N GLN A 21 4.76 -0.75 -3.39
CA GLN A 21 5.73 -0.87 -2.31
C GLN A 21 5.10 -1.28 -0.99
N SER A 22 5.91 -1.94 -0.17
CA SER A 22 5.60 -2.22 1.22
C SER A 22 6.32 -1.19 2.08
N VAL A 23 5.57 -0.48 2.91
CA VAL A 23 6.12 0.61 3.72
C VAL A 23 5.61 0.50 5.16
N PHE A 24 6.17 1.34 6.03
CA PHE A 24 5.70 1.54 7.40
C PHE A 24 4.97 2.87 7.47
N MET A 25 3.90 2.92 8.27
CA MET A 25 3.11 4.14 8.46
C MET A 25 3.01 4.46 9.95
N ASN A 26 3.24 5.73 10.28
CA ASN A 26 2.98 6.24 11.63
C ASN A 26 1.48 6.59 11.74
N ILE A 27 0.80 5.96 12.69
CA ILE A 27 -0.66 6.12 12.86
C ILE A 27 -1.01 7.57 13.23
N THR A 28 -0.18 8.22 14.04
CA THR A 28 -0.47 9.56 14.56
C THR A 28 -0.30 10.64 13.49
N THR A 29 0.76 10.57 12.72
CA THR A 29 1.10 11.63 11.75
C THR A 29 0.71 11.28 10.32
N GLY A 30 0.46 10.01 10.02
CA GLY A 30 0.26 9.54 8.65
C GLY A 30 1.53 9.48 7.81
N SER A 31 2.69 9.73 8.42
CA SER A 31 3.97 9.67 7.71
C SER A 31 4.29 8.24 7.30
N ILE A 32 4.80 8.07 6.08
CA ILE A 32 5.20 6.76 5.55
C ILE A 32 6.71 6.74 5.32
N SER A 33 7.31 5.56 5.55
CA SER A 33 8.74 5.35 5.36
C SER A 33 8.99 3.91 4.91
N GLU A 34 9.99 3.72 4.07
CA GLU A 34 10.42 2.37 3.66
C GLU A 34 11.15 1.64 4.79
N MET A 35 11.65 2.37 5.76
CA MET A 35 12.42 1.83 6.88
C MET A 35 11.92 2.40 8.20
N VAL A 36 11.96 1.56 9.24
CA VAL A 36 11.73 2.03 10.60
C VAL A 36 13.02 2.72 11.04
N ASP A 37 12.94 4.01 11.36
CA ASP A 37 14.05 4.78 11.88
C ASP A 37 13.87 5.06 13.39
N ASP A 38 14.83 5.77 13.98
CA ASP A 38 14.81 6.08 15.40
C ASP A 38 13.63 6.98 15.81
N GLY A 39 12.97 7.59 14.85
CA GLY A 39 11.81 8.44 15.10
C GLY A 39 10.47 7.71 15.09
N PHE A 40 10.46 6.43 14.73
CA PHE A 40 9.23 5.64 14.74
C PHE A 40 8.99 5.05 16.12
N ASP A 41 7.82 5.35 16.67
CA ASP A 41 7.32 4.71 17.89
C ASP A 41 6.69 3.36 17.52
N PRO A 42 7.20 2.23 18.06
CA PRO A 42 6.63 0.90 17.75
C PRO A 42 5.14 0.77 18.09
N ASP A 43 4.66 1.52 19.07
CA ASP A 43 3.25 1.47 19.46
C ASP A 43 2.34 2.20 18.47
N ASN A 44 2.91 3.07 17.62
CA ASN A 44 2.20 3.83 16.61
C ASN A 44 2.53 3.38 15.18
N LEU A 45 3.08 2.18 15.03
CA LEU A 45 3.51 1.66 13.75
C LEU A 45 2.45 0.77 13.12
N GLU A 46 2.11 1.03 11.88
CA GLU A 46 1.31 0.14 11.05
C GLU A 46 2.06 -0.21 9.77
N PHE A 47 1.58 -1.20 9.07
CA PHE A 47 2.19 -1.72 7.85
C PHE A 47 1.28 -1.40 6.66
N ALA A 48 1.82 -0.73 5.67
CA ALA A 48 1.03 -0.23 4.55
C ALA A 48 1.54 -0.75 3.20
N VAL A 49 0.60 -0.87 2.26
CA VAL A 49 0.91 -1.09 0.85
C VAL A 49 0.61 0.22 0.13
N THR A 50 1.59 0.73 -0.60
CA THR A 50 1.43 1.96 -1.37
C THR A 50 1.64 1.71 -2.86
N ALA A 51 1.09 2.60 -3.67
CA ALA A 51 1.31 2.62 -5.12
C ALA A 51 1.98 3.94 -5.48
N PHE A 52 3.05 3.86 -6.28
CA PHE A 52 3.57 5.04 -6.99
C PHE A 52 2.88 5.14 -8.33
N THR A 53 2.37 6.33 -8.63
CA THR A 53 1.76 6.59 -9.92
C THR A 53 2.80 7.00 -10.96
N THR A 54 2.42 6.93 -12.23
CA THR A 54 3.25 7.43 -13.32
C THR A 54 3.49 8.94 -13.24
N PHE A 55 2.71 9.65 -12.41
CA PHE A 55 2.84 11.09 -12.17
C PHE A 55 3.76 11.43 -11.01
N GLY A 56 4.31 10.41 -10.32
CA GLY A 56 5.22 10.62 -9.20
C GLY A 56 4.55 10.72 -7.83
N ASP A 57 3.26 10.49 -7.73
CA ASP A 57 2.54 10.51 -6.46
C ASP A 57 2.62 9.15 -5.77
N GLU A 58 2.72 9.15 -4.44
CA GLU A 58 2.61 7.95 -3.63
C GLU A 58 1.25 7.93 -2.93
N ILE A 59 0.50 6.85 -3.14
CA ILE A 59 -0.88 6.72 -2.63
C ILE A 59 -0.96 5.46 -1.77
N VAL A 60 -1.45 5.61 -0.54
CA VAL A 60 -1.68 4.47 0.35
C VAL A 60 -2.90 3.68 -0.14
N LEU A 61 -2.71 2.41 -0.42
CA LEU A 61 -3.80 1.52 -0.86
C LEU A 61 -4.49 0.84 0.31
N ALA A 62 -3.71 0.34 1.28
CA ALA A 62 -4.26 -0.36 2.42
C ALA A 62 -3.26 -0.35 3.58
N VAL A 63 -3.79 -0.49 4.81
CA VAL A 63 -3.01 -0.49 6.04
C VAL A 63 -3.37 -1.72 6.86
N TYR A 64 -2.37 -2.36 7.45
CA TYR A 64 -2.52 -3.61 8.19
C TYR A 64 -1.80 -3.53 9.53
N ALA A 65 -2.29 -4.29 10.51
CA ALA A 65 -1.72 -4.33 11.84
C ALA A 65 -0.43 -5.15 11.91
N THR A 66 -0.22 -6.10 11.00
CA THR A 66 0.96 -6.96 11.00
C THR A 66 1.66 -6.95 9.65
N GLU A 67 2.96 -7.20 9.67
CA GLU A 67 3.77 -7.32 8.45
C GLU A 67 3.30 -8.48 7.58
N GLU A 68 2.93 -9.60 8.19
CA GLU A 68 2.45 -10.77 7.45
C GLU A 68 1.19 -10.48 6.66
N GLU A 69 0.24 -9.77 7.26
CA GLU A 69 -1.00 -9.37 6.58
C GLU A 69 -0.70 -8.44 5.40
N ARG A 70 0.21 -7.47 5.60
CA ARG A 70 0.63 -6.55 4.55
C ARG A 70 1.26 -7.30 3.38
N ASP A 71 2.19 -8.19 3.67
CA ASP A 71 2.93 -8.90 2.63
C ASP A 71 2.03 -9.85 1.86
N TYR A 72 1.08 -10.50 2.54
CA TYR A 72 0.08 -11.33 1.87
C TYR A 72 -0.85 -10.51 0.98
N ALA A 73 -1.29 -9.35 1.44
CA ALA A 73 -2.13 -8.45 0.66
C ALA A 73 -1.40 -7.92 -0.56
N ARG A 74 -0.12 -7.58 -0.42
CA ARG A 74 0.72 -7.17 -1.55
C ARG A 74 0.86 -8.28 -2.58
N TYR A 75 1.07 -9.51 -2.12
CA TYR A 75 1.17 -10.67 -3.00
C TYR A 75 -0.11 -10.86 -3.81
N LYS A 76 -1.28 -10.78 -3.17
CA LYS A 76 -2.56 -10.88 -3.85
C LYS A 76 -2.77 -9.76 -4.86
N LEU A 77 -2.40 -8.54 -4.49
CA LEU A 77 -2.52 -7.38 -5.37
C LEU A 77 -1.63 -7.52 -6.61
N GLU A 78 -0.39 -7.94 -6.43
CA GLU A 78 0.53 -8.14 -7.55
C GLU A 78 0.03 -9.22 -8.51
N ASN A 79 -0.49 -10.33 -8.00
CA ASN A 79 -1.07 -11.37 -8.83
C ASN A 79 -2.28 -10.87 -9.63
N TRP A 80 -3.12 -10.08 -9.00
CA TRP A 80 -4.29 -9.51 -9.66
C TRP A 80 -3.91 -8.49 -10.74
N LEU A 81 -2.92 -7.63 -10.46
CA LEU A 81 -2.49 -6.59 -11.41
C LEU A 81 -1.72 -7.14 -12.59
N VAL A 82 -0.80 -8.09 -12.33
CA VAL A 82 0.14 -8.57 -13.35
C VAL A 82 -0.44 -9.76 -14.12
N TYR A 83 -1.05 -10.71 -13.42
CA TYR A 83 -1.50 -11.98 -14.00
C TYR A 83 -3.01 -12.10 -14.12
N ASP A 84 -3.75 -11.12 -13.63
CA ASP A 84 -5.23 -11.13 -13.61
C ASP A 84 -5.78 -12.38 -12.89
N VAL A 85 -5.10 -12.81 -11.82
CA VAL A 85 -5.44 -13.99 -11.05
C VAL A 85 -5.93 -13.58 -9.66
N GLY A 86 -7.07 -14.16 -9.25
CA GLY A 86 -7.62 -13.94 -7.93
C GLY A 86 -8.34 -12.60 -7.80
N SER A 87 -8.39 -12.10 -6.58
CA SER A 87 -9.04 -10.84 -6.24
C SER A 87 -8.19 -10.09 -5.24
N TYR A 88 -8.15 -8.77 -5.38
CA TYR A 88 -7.49 -7.91 -4.41
C TYR A 88 -8.24 -7.86 -3.08
N TYR A 89 -9.54 -7.95 -3.15
CA TYR A 89 -10.44 -7.87 -1.98
C TYR A 89 -10.71 -9.21 -1.36
#